data_fec55646c3934e7af5eb8ff4b7d7e2b1
#
_entry.id   fec55646c3934e7af5eb8ff4b7d7e2b1
#
_cell.length_a   1.000
_cell.length_b   1.000
_cell.length_c   1.000
_cell.angle_alpha   90.00
_cell.angle_beta   90.00
_cell.angle_gamma   90.00
#
_symmetry.space_group_name_H-M   'P 1'
#
loop_
_entity.id
_entity.type
_entity.pdbx_description
1 polymer ?
#
loop_
_entity_poly.entity_id
_entity_poly.type
_entity_poly.pdbx_seq_one_letter_code
_entity_poly.pdbx_strand_id
1 'polypeptide(L)'
;LHVRSRRQRQMCIRDRPGLLDGEKKVMLPFAISSFILFYLGAIFAFYIVVPVLINFFINTAPESVKIMTDISQFFNFAIKIIIGFGIAFQVPIFTIISVRLGIFTKETLRKSRPYFIVLFFIIGMFLTPPDILSQVFLALPMWMLFELGILISKDKD
;
A
#
# COMPACT_ATOMS: atom_id res chain seq x y z
N LEU A 1 52.02 3.15 -0.03
CA LEU A 1 51.14 3.20 -1.21
C LEU A 1 49.74 2.63 -0.94
N HIS A 2 49.60 1.59 -0.13
CA HIS A 2 48.27 1.01 0.20
C HIS A 2 47.41 1.86 1.14
N VAL A 3 47.99 2.68 2.01
CA VAL A 3 47.27 3.52 2.97
C VAL A 3 46.60 4.72 2.28
N ARG A 4 47.14 5.23 1.19
CA ARG A 4 46.52 6.30 0.39
C ARG A 4 45.23 5.87 -0.31
N SER A 5 45.15 4.63 -0.73
CA SER A 5 44.00 4.08 -1.43
C SER A 5 42.77 3.93 -0.50
N ARG A 6 42.98 3.61 0.73
CA ARG A 6 41.87 3.47 1.69
C ARG A 6 41.28 4.82 2.11
N ARG A 7 42.08 5.84 2.27
CA ARG A 7 41.61 7.20 2.58
C ARG A 7 40.86 7.84 1.41
N GLN A 8 41.33 7.59 0.16
CA GLN A 8 40.63 8.05 -1.04
C GLN A 8 39.25 7.35 -1.20
N ARG A 9 39.13 6.08 -0.91
CA ARG A 9 37.83 5.37 -0.95
C ARG A 9 36.88 5.87 0.12
N GLN A 10 37.36 6.20 1.30
CA GLN A 10 36.51 6.79 2.37
C GLN A 10 36.11 8.24 2.03
N MET A 11 36.92 9.02 1.38
CA MET A 11 36.57 10.35 0.89
C MET A 11 35.54 10.31 -0.24
N CYS A 12 35.67 9.36 -1.20
CA CYS A 12 34.71 9.20 -2.29
C CYS A 12 33.32 8.77 -1.80
N ILE A 13 33.20 8.03 -0.68
CA ILE A 13 31.93 7.67 -0.06
C ILE A 13 31.33 8.86 0.71
N ARG A 14 32.18 9.73 1.25
CA ARG A 14 31.78 10.92 2.01
C ARG A 14 31.44 12.12 1.11
N ASP A 15 32.02 12.20 -0.09
CA ASP A 15 31.82 13.27 -1.08
C ASP A 15 30.76 12.93 -2.14
N ARG A 16 29.62 12.32 -1.71
CA ARG A 16 28.42 12.17 -2.55
C ARG A 16 27.28 13.11 -2.15
N PRO A 17 27.50 14.41 -1.87
CA PRO A 17 26.38 15.34 -1.65
C PRO A 17 25.61 15.62 -2.94
N GLY A 18 26.25 15.54 -4.12
CA GLY A 18 25.60 15.78 -5.41
C GLY A 18 24.61 14.70 -5.85
N LEU A 19 24.80 13.43 -5.44
CA LEU A 19 23.84 12.36 -5.68
C LEU A 19 22.63 12.46 -4.74
N LEU A 20 22.83 12.89 -3.50
CA LEU A 20 21.77 13.11 -2.53
C LEU A 20 20.83 14.25 -2.94
N ASP A 21 21.34 15.31 -3.55
CA ASP A 21 20.52 16.42 -4.03
C ASP A 21 19.70 16.06 -5.27
N GLY A 22 20.25 15.23 -6.16
CA GLY A 22 19.52 14.67 -7.30
C GLY A 22 18.43 13.68 -6.86
N GLU A 23 18.71 12.84 -5.88
CA GLU A 23 17.74 11.91 -5.30
C GLU A 23 16.66 12.63 -4.52
N LYS A 24 16.99 13.68 -3.74
CA LYS A 24 16.03 14.51 -3.03
C LYS A 24 15.02 15.19 -3.96
N LYS A 25 15.47 15.69 -5.12
CA LYS A 25 14.57 16.28 -6.13
C LYS A 25 13.58 15.29 -6.72
N VAL A 26 13.93 14.01 -6.77
CA VAL A 26 13.04 12.95 -7.24
C VAL A 26 12.18 12.40 -6.09
N MET A 27 12.74 12.28 -4.90
CA MET A 27 12.01 11.74 -3.74
C MET A 27 10.93 12.67 -3.21
N LEU A 28 11.13 14.00 -3.27
CA LEU A 28 10.17 14.97 -2.76
C LEU A 28 8.79 14.87 -3.44
N PRO A 29 8.66 14.87 -4.79
CA PRO A 29 7.37 14.70 -5.43
C PRO A 29 6.73 13.34 -5.14
N PHE A 30 7.53 12.27 -4.95
CA PHE A 30 7.00 10.98 -4.54
C PHE A 30 6.46 10.99 -3.11
N ALA A 31 7.14 11.67 -2.19
CA ALA A 31 6.66 11.83 -0.82
C ALA A 31 5.34 12.59 -0.78
N ILE A 32 5.22 13.70 -1.51
CA ILE A 32 3.98 14.49 -1.62
C ILE A 32 2.86 13.63 -2.23
N SER A 33 3.15 12.92 -3.31
CA SER A 33 2.22 11.99 -3.96
C SER A 33 1.75 10.88 -3.01
N SER A 34 2.65 10.37 -2.17
CA SER A 34 2.35 9.39 -1.13
C SER A 34 1.36 9.93 -0.10
N PHE A 35 1.57 11.14 0.40
CA PHE A 35 0.63 11.78 1.32
C PHE A 35 -0.75 11.97 0.70
N ILE A 36 -0.82 12.49 -0.51
CA ILE A 36 -2.08 12.69 -1.23
C ILE A 36 -2.80 11.35 -1.42
N LEU A 37 -2.08 10.32 -1.81
CA LEU A 37 -2.66 9.00 -2.06
C LEU A 37 -3.12 8.33 -0.76
N PHE A 38 -2.40 8.55 0.34
CA PHE A 38 -2.82 8.08 1.67
C PHE A 38 -4.16 8.71 2.08
N TYR A 39 -4.30 10.03 1.94
CA TYR A 39 -5.57 10.70 2.23
C TYR A 39 -6.69 10.26 1.31
N LEU A 40 -6.42 10.09 0.01
CA LEU A 40 -7.40 9.53 -0.92
C LEU A 40 -7.84 8.11 -0.51
N GLY A 41 -6.91 7.28 -0.07
CA GLY A 41 -7.20 5.95 0.44
C GLY A 41 -8.08 5.96 1.68
N ALA A 42 -7.78 6.86 2.62
CA ALA A 42 -8.57 7.04 3.84
C ALA A 42 -9.99 7.52 3.53
N ILE A 43 -10.14 8.50 2.64
CA ILE A 43 -11.43 9.02 2.18
C ILE A 43 -12.22 7.93 1.45
N PHE A 44 -11.60 7.21 0.55
CA PHE A 44 -12.20 6.09 -0.18
C PHE A 44 -12.72 5.01 0.79
N ALA A 45 -11.90 4.64 1.76
CA ALA A 45 -12.28 3.67 2.78
C ALA A 45 -13.49 4.15 3.59
N PHE A 46 -13.48 5.40 4.03
CA PHE A 46 -14.54 5.96 4.85
C PHE A 46 -15.88 6.11 4.10
N TYR A 47 -15.86 6.61 2.88
CA TYR A 47 -17.08 6.89 2.11
C TYR A 47 -17.62 5.71 1.33
N ILE A 48 -16.79 4.77 0.93
CA ILE A 48 -17.19 3.65 0.06
C ILE A 48 -17.10 2.33 0.80
N VAL A 49 -15.93 1.99 1.35
CA VAL A 49 -15.68 0.66 1.90
C VAL A 49 -16.47 0.42 3.18
N VAL A 50 -16.43 1.35 4.12
CA VAL A 50 -17.13 1.22 5.41
C VAL A 50 -18.63 1.11 5.21
N PRO A 51 -19.33 1.98 4.46
CA PRO A 51 -20.76 1.83 4.23
C PRO A 51 -21.15 0.53 3.51
N VAL A 52 -20.37 0.12 2.52
CA VAL A 52 -20.62 -1.13 1.79
C VAL A 52 -20.52 -2.34 2.70
N LEU A 53 -19.49 -2.39 3.54
CA LEU A 53 -19.33 -3.48 4.51
C LEU A 53 -20.41 -3.51 5.57
N ILE A 54 -20.82 -2.35 6.07
CA ILE A 54 -21.92 -2.25 7.06
C ILE A 54 -23.22 -2.76 6.44
N ASN A 55 -23.58 -2.29 5.25
CA ASN A 55 -24.77 -2.76 4.55
C ASN A 55 -24.71 -4.27 4.29
N PHE A 56 -23.54 -4.77 3.93
CA PHE A 56 -23.34 -6.20 3.75
C PHE A 56 -23.58 -6.98 5.05
N PHE A 57 -23.01 -6.53 6.17
CA PHE A 57 -23.19 -7.19 7.47
C PHE A 57 -24.64 -7.12 7.95
N ILE A 58 -25.34 -6.00 7.77
CA ILE A 58 -26.73 -5.85 8.16
C ILE A 58 -27.62 -6.80 7.35
N ASN A 59 -27.39 -6.92 6.04
CA ASN A 59 -28.18 -7.76 5.16
C ASN A 59 -27.88 -9.27 5.31
N THR A 60 -26.69 -9.62 5.79
CA THR A 60 -26.24 -11.01 5.92
C THR A 60 -26.47 -11.54 7.34
N ALA A 61 -26.63 -10.64 8.33
CA ALA A 61 -26.88 -11.04 9.72
C ALA A 61 -28.29 -11.65 9.86
N PRO A 62 -28.44 -12.86 10.43
CA PRO A 62 -29.75 -13.44 10.71
C PRO A 62 -30.51 -12.59 11.74
N GLU A 63 -31.82 -12.47 11.56
CA GLU A 63 -32.73 -11.64 12.40
C GLU A 63 -32.67 -11.93 13.91
N SER A 64 -32.14 -13.09 14.27
CA SER A 64 -31.99 -13.53 15.67
C SER A 64 -30.82 -12.86 16.41
N VAL A 65 -29.88 -12.25 15.70
CA VAL A 65 -28.77 -11.49 16.30
C VAL A 65 -29.16 -10.03 16.30
N LYS A 66 -29.80 -9.56 17.38
CA LYS A 66 -29.88 -8.12 17.62
C LYS A 66 -28.49 -7.57 17.60
N ILE A 67 -28.18 -6.83 16.53
CA ILE A 67 -26.94 -6.10 16.41
C ILE A 67 -26.97 -4.99 17.46
N MET A 68 -26.69 -5.34 18.69
CA MET A 68 -26.19 -4.37 19.65
C MET A 68 -24.75 -4.11 19.22
N THR A 69 -24.63 -3.35 18.12
CA THR A 69 -23.34 -2.90 17.64
C THR A 69 -22.81 -1.96 18.70
N ASP A 70 -21.95 -2.49 19.53
CA ASP A 70 -21.20 -1.69 20.48
C ASP A 70 -20.48 -0.61 19.67
N ILE A 71 -20.84 0.64 19.89
CA ILE A 71 -20.32 1.82 19.17
C ILE A 71 -18.79 1.79 19.16
N SER A 72 -18.21 1.32 20.24
CA SER A 72 -16.76 1.13 20.38
C SER A 72 -16.18 0.13 19.38
N GLN A 73 -16.85 -1.00 19.18
CA GLN A 73 -16.41 -2.01 18.20
C GLN A 73 -16.53 -1.49 16.77
N PHE A 74 -17.58 -0.73 16.48
CA PHE A 74 -17.77 -0.10 15.19
C PHE A 74 -16.64 0.90 14.87
N PHE A 75 -16.30 1.78 15.80
CA PHE A 75 -15.20 2.72 15.61
C PHE A 75 -13.86 2.03 15.43
N ASN A 76 -13.58 1.01 16.22
CA ASN A 76 -12.34 0.21 16.08
C ASN A 76 -12.26 -0.46 14.71
N PHE A 77 -13.36 -1.01 14.22
CA PHE A 77 -13.45 -1.61 12.91
C PHE A 77 -13.23 -0.58 11.79
N ALA A 78 -13.93 0.56 11.85
CA ALA A 78 -13.79 1.63 10.87
C ALA A 78 -12.36 2.18 10.81
N ILE A 79 -11.74 2.43 11.95
CA ILE A 79 -10.35 2.91 12.04
C ILE A 79 -9.37 1.90 11.42
N LYS A 80 -9.53 0.62 11.72
CA LYS A 80 -8.68 -0.43 11.13
C LYS A 80 -8.77 -0.46 9.60
N ILE A 81 -9.97 -0.33 9.05
CA ILE A 81 -10.18 -0.29 7.60
C ILE A 81 -9.55 0.97 6.99
N ILE A 82 -9.77 2.13 7.57
CA ILE A 82 -9.22 3.40 7.09
C ILE A 82 -7.69 3.36 7.05
N ILE A 83 -7.06 2.88 8.12
CA ILE A 83 -5.61 2.74 8.18
C ILE A 83 -5.12 1.69 7.17
N GLY A 84 -5.77 0.54 7.10
CA GLY A 84 -5.40 -0.53 6.17
C GLY A 84 -5.46 -0.09 4.71
N PHE A 85 -6.52 0.62 4.31
CA PHE A 85 -6.64 1.18 2.97
C PHE A 85 -5.66 2.32 2.72
N GLY A 86 -5.43 3.19 3.71
CA GLY A 86 -4.41 4.23 3.62
C GLY A 86 -3.04 3.64 3.30
N ILE A 87 -2.66 2.56 3.98
CA ILE A 87 -1.42 1.82 3.70
C ILE A 87 -1.47 1.13 2.34
N ALA A 88 -2.59 0.50 1.98
CA ALA A 88 -2.75 -0.18 0.68
C ALA A 88 -2.62 0.77 -0.51
N PHE A 89 -3.08 2.01 -0.36
CA PHE A 89 -2.90 3.05 -1.38
C PHE A 89 -1.43 3.48 -1.56
N GLN A 90 -0.53 3.11 -0.66
CA GLN A 90 0.91 3.30 -0.84
C GLN A 90 1.53 2.26 -1.79
N VAL A 91 0.87 1.11 -1.99
CA VAL A 91 1.39 0.02 -2.84
C VAL A 91 1.71 0.48 -4.27
N PRO A 92 0.86 1.24 -4.98
CA PRO A 92 1.19 1.72 -6.32
C PRO A 92 2.46 2.57 -6.37
N ILE A 93 2.63 3.45 -5.39
CA ILE A 93 3.82 4.32 -5.30
C ILE A 93 5.07 3.50 -5.01
N PHE A 94 4.97 2.58 -4.05
CA PHE A 94 6.07 1.65 -3.75
C PHE A 94 6.48 0.85 -4.98
N THR A 95 5.52 0.36 -5.76
CA THR A 95 5.74 -0.36 -7.01
C THR A 95 6.46 0.52 -8.04
N ILE A 96 6.00 1.74 -8.27
CA ILE A 96 6.61 2.69 -9.21
C ILE A 96 8.04 3.02 -8.80
N ILE A 97 8.28 3.30 -7.53
CA ILE A 97 9.61 3.62 -7.01
C ILE A 97 10.54 2.43 -7.18
N SER A 98 10.10 1.23 -6.85
CA SER A 98 10.90 -0.01 -6.94
C SER A 98 11.33 -0.31 -8.38
N VAL A 99 10.45 -0.07 -9.35
CA VAL A 99 10.78 -0.21 -10.77
C VAL A 99 11.75 0.90 -11.23
N ARG A 100 11.54 2.15 -10.81
CA ARG A 100 12.40 3.27 -11.16
C ARG A 100 13.82 3.15 -10.60
N LEU A 101 13.95 2.61 -9.40
CA LEU A 101 15.26 2.34 -8.79
C LEU A 101 15.93 1.08 -9.37
N GLY A 102 15.25 0.35 -10.23
CA GLY A 102 15.76 -0.87 -10.85
C GLY A 102 15.86 -2.05 -9.87
N ILE A 103 15.17 -1.98 -8.72
CA ILE A 103 15.13 -3.07 -7.74
C ILE A 103 14.32 -4.23 -8.30
N PHE A 104 13.19 -3.92 -8.92
CA PHE A 104 12.31 -4.89 -9.57
C PHE A 104 12.00 -4.48 -11.00
N THR A 105 11.94 -5.48 -11.88
CA THR A 105 11.44 -5.29 -13.24
C THR A 105 9.92 -5.50 -13.28
N LYS A 106 9.25 -4.93 -14.25
CA LYS A 106 7.80 -5.18 -14.46
C LYS A 106 7.48 -6.65 -14.60
N GLU A 107 8.35 -7.39 -15.28
CA GLU A 107 8.16 -8.84 -15.45
C GLU A 107 8.23 -9.58 -14.12
N THR A 108 9.15 -9.20 -13.23
CA THR A 108 9.25 -9.77 -11.89
C THR A 108 7.99 -9.46 -11.09
N LEU A 109 7.49 -8.24 -11.12
CA LEU A 109 6.25 -7.84 -10.44
C LEU A 109 5.02 -8.58 -10.99
N ARG A 110 4.95 -8.76 -12.31
CA ARG A 110 3.87 -9.55 -12.94
C ARG A 110 3.92 -11.01 -12.53
N LYS A 111 5.11 -11.61 -12.43
CA LYS A 111 5.28 -12.97 -11.92
C LYS A 111 4.94 -13.10 -10.44
N SER A 112 5.09 -12.04 -9.67
CA SER A 112 4.79 -12.00 -8.23
C SER A 112 3.33 -11.69 -7.91
N ARG A 113 2.46 -11.47 -8.90
CA ARG A 113 1.02 -11.20 -8.72
C ARG A 113 0.34 -12.15 -7.73
N PRO A 114 0.49 -13.48 -7.83
CA PRO A 114 -0.17 -14.40 -6.91
C PRO A 114 0.27 -14.20 -5.47
N TYR A 115 1.52 -13.84 -5.22
CA TYR A 115 2.03 -13.55 -3.88
C TYR A 115 1.39 -12.28 -3.28
N PHE A 116 1.22 -11.23 -4.08
CA PHE A 116 0.57 -10.00 -3.63
C PHE A 116 -0.93 -10.22 -3.38
N ILE A 117 -1.60 -11.01 -4.19
CA ILE A 117 -3.01 -11.38 -3.98
C ILE A 117 -3.16 -12.08 -2.64
N VAL A 118 -2.35 -13.09 -2.36
CA VAL A 118 -2.35 -13.81 -1.07
C VAL A 118 -2.06 -12.86 0.09
N LEU A 119 -1.11 -11.95 -0.07
CA LEU A 119 -0.79 -10.93 0.93
C LEU A 119 -1.99 -10.03 1.23
N PHE A 120 -2.71 -9.58 0.21
CA PHE A 120 -3.90 -8.75 0.38
C PHE A 120 -5.03 -9.50 1.08
N PHE A 121 -5.19 -10.79 0.80
CA PHE A 121 -6.13 -11.64 1.51
C PHE A 121 -5.75 -11.80 3.00
N ILE A 122 -4.46 -11.95 3.31
CA ILE A 122 -3.98 -12.04 4.69
C ILE A 122 -4.24 -10.71 5.42
N ILE A 123 -3.95 -9.57 4.79
CA ILE A 123 -4.25 -8.25 5.36
C ILE A 123 -5.75 -8.11 5.60
N GLY A 124 -6.58 -8.52 4.66
CA GLY A 124 -8.03 -8.54 4.79
C GLY A 124 -8.51 -9.36 6.01
N MET A 125 -7.88 -10.50 6.27
CA MET A 125 -8.19 -11.33 7.47
C MET A 125 -7.97 -10.58 8.79
N PHE A 126 -6.94 -9.75 8.87
CA PHE A 126 -6.67 -8.96 10.08
C PHE A 126 -7.58 -7.75 10.22
N LEU A 127 -8.08 -7.22 9.09
CA LEU A 127 -8.93 -6.03 9.08
C LEU A 127 -10.40 -6.34 9.34
N THR A 128 -10.89 -7.49 8.88
CA THR A 128 -12.28 -7.91 8.99
C THR A 128 -12.41 -9.22 9.77
N PRO A 129 -13.59 -9.47 10.35
CA PRO A 129 -13.92 -10.82 10.80
C PRO A 129 -13.74 -11.84 9.66
N PRO A 130 -13.41 -13.10 9.95
CA PRO A 130 -13.13 -14.12 8.93
C PRO A 130 -14.37 -14.47 8.12
N ASP A 131 -14.72 -13.62 7.18
CA ASP A 131 -15.81 -13.80 6.24
C ASP A 131 -15.28 -13.66 4.81
N ILE A 132 -15.47 -14.71 4.00
CA ILE A 132 -14.92 -14.82 2.65
C ILE A 132 -15.39 -13.66 1.76
N LEU A 133 -16.66 -13.27 1.85
CA LEU A 133 -17.21 -12.21 1.02
C LEU A 133 -16.63 -10.84 1.35
N SER A 134 -16.58 -10.49 2.63
CA SER A 134 -15.96 -9.22 3.08
C SER A 134 -14.48 -9.15 2.71
N GLN A 135 -13.77 -10.27 2.85
CA GLN A 135 -12.36 -10.37 2.51
C GLN A 135 -12.12 -10.17 1.01
N VAL A 136 -12.97 -10.72 0.14
CA VAL A 136 -12.89 -10.50 -1.31
C VAL A 136 -13.17 -9.04 -1.64
N PHE A 137 -14.18 -8.41 -1.03
CA PHE A 137 -14.50 -7.00 -1.22
C PHE A 137 -13.35 -6.06 -0.84
N LEU A 138 -12.57 -6.42 0.17
CA LEU A 138 -11.38 -5.65 0.56
C LEU A 138 -10.18 -5.92 -0.35
N ALA A 139 -9.97 -7.17 -0.72
CA ALA A 139 -8.84 -7.56 -1.56
C ALA A 139 -8.93 -7.02 -2.99
N LEU A 140 -10.14 -6.90 -3.55
CA LEU A 140 -10.35 -6.41 -4.91
C LEU A 140 -9.81 -5.00 -5.16
N PRO A 141 -10.18 -3.96 -4.38
CA PRO A 141 -9.63 -2.63 -4.55
C PRO A 141 -8.11 -2.58 -4.37
N MET A 142 -7.58 -3.33 -3.42
CA MET A 142 -6.13 -3.40 -3.17
C MET A 142 -5.39 -4.03 -4.36
N TRP A 143 -5.94 -5.08 -4.94
CA TRP A 143 -5.39 -5.71 -6.13
C TRP A 143 -5.46 -4.78 -7.35
N MET A 144 -6.58 -4.07 -7.55
CA MET A 144 -6.72 -3.08 -8.62
C MET A 144 -5.67 -1.97 -8.50
N LEU A 145 -5.42 -1.48 -7.30
CA LEU A 145 -4.37 -0.48 -7.04
C LEU A 145 -2.97 -0.99 -7.37
N PHE A 146 -2.68 -2.24 -7.04
CA PHE A 146 -1.41 -2.88 -7.38
C PHE A 146 -1.24 -2.99 -8.90
N GLU A 147 -2.28 -3.40 -9.62
CA GLU A 147 -2.28 -3.51 -11.07
C GLU A 147 -2.08 -2.13 -11.74
N LEU A 148 -2.77 -1.10 -11.25
CA LEU A 148 -2.57 0.27 -11.70
C LEU A 148 -1.11 0.73 -11.46
N GLY A 149 -0.52 0.38 -10.33
CA GLY A 149 0.89 0.67 -10.05
C GLY A 149 1.84 0.05 -11.08
N ILE A 150 1.58 -1.19 -11.47
CA ILE A 150 2.37 -1.86 -12.53
C ILE A 150 2.17 -1.19 -13.90
N LEU A 151 0.93 -0.81 -14.24
CA LEU A 151 0.62 -0.17 -15.52
C LEU A 151 1.27 1.22 -15.65
N ILE A 152 1.25 2.00 -14.57
CA ILE A 152 1.81 3.37 -14.55
C ILE A 152 3.34 3.34 -14.49
N SER A 153 3.93 2.31 -13.88
CA SER A 153 5.38 2.19 -13.83
C SER A 153 5.95 2.01 -15.25
N LYS A 154 6.86 2.92 -15.66
CA LYS A 154 7.61 2.79 -16.91
C LYS A 154 8.93 2.11 -16.62
N ASP A 155 9.23 1.04 -17.36
CA ASP A 155 10.57 0.47 -17.32
C ASP A 155 11.56 1.54 -17.81
N LYS A 156 12.68 1.66 -17.15
CA LYS A 156 13.83 2.35 -17.71
C LYS A 156 14.41 1.43 -18.79
N ASP A 157 14.18 1.77 -20.03
CA ASP A 157 14.96 1.22 -21.14
C ASP A 157 16.43 1.65 -21.05
#